data_50926c88a7953c41b31f798e55ba0633
#
_entry.id   50926c88a7953c41b31f798e55ba0633
#
_cell.length_a   1.000
_cell.length_b   1.000
_cell.length_c   1.000
_cell.angle_alpha   90.00
_cell.angle_beta   90.00
_cell.angle_gamma   90.00
#
_symmetry.space_group_name_H-M   'P 1'
#
loop_
_entity.id
_entity.type
_entity.pdbx_description
1 polymer ?
#
loop_
_entity_poly.entity_id
_entity_poly.type
_entity_poly.pdbx_seq_one_letter_code
_entity_poly.pdbx_strand_id
1 'polypeptide(L)'
;MKKIVLSILTLLPSSLLCAQSLIGSWNGSINLGQKSLPLVLHISNANGENKCLLDSPDQGAKGIQTVLDYLSNDSIALRVPAIGASYNGKMGDGLIKGTFCQSGMRFPLNLKPGDFVRERKQTPSAPLPYPTEEVTFKNTEDNAVLSGTISYPITYMMHKKVPVVLFVTGSGQQNRDEELMGHKPFAVLADYLAKMGIASLRYDDRGFGKSTGDLTHATSHTFMTDALSGIDYLKSTNKFGKIGIIGHSEGGLIAFMAASEKPQNVDYIVSLAGTAVRGDKILLKQNQVLLSTNPSTALQATDYCKVLQKVFQHLIDKKSIENAKDIVNGYATEVKAKLPAPALQNLQAVLTTSNPWLNYFLSYDPASAIKKVVCPVMAINGEKDKQVDAAINMSALEKLLPQNGNHLLKTYTGLNHLFQHCSSGDVNEYAQIEETISPEVMEDIARWINNLK
;
A
#
# COMPACT_ATOMS: atom_id res chain seq x y z
N MET A 1 -22.39 -36.30 74.37
CA MET A 1 -22.59 -35.14 73.48
C MET A 1 -21.26 -34.45 73.27
N LYS A 2 -20.58 -34.73 72.17
CA LYS A 2 -19.32 -34.10 71.81
C LYS A 2 -19.63 -32.95 70.83
N LYS A 3 -19.27 -31.71 71.19
CA LYS A 3 -19.37 -30.55 70.33
C LYS A 3 -18.18 -30.53 69.38
N ILE A 4 -18.48 -30.57 68.06
CA ILE A 4 -17.49 -30.37 67.01
C ILE A 4 -17.46 -28.88 66.71
N VAL A 5 -16.27 -28.26 66.95
CA VAL A 5 -16.02 -26.86 66.55
C VAL A 5 -15.44 -26.91 65.15
N LEU A 6 -16.19 -26.37 64.19
CA LEU A 6 -15.77 -26.26 62.78
C LEU A 6 -15.04 -24.93 62.62
N SER A 7 -13.70 -24.99 62.48
CA SER A 7 -12.89 -23.80 62.17
C SER A 7 -12.98 -23.52 60.64
N ILE A 8 -13.61 -22.42 60.26
CA ILE A 8 -13.64 -21.92 58.89
C ILE A 8 -12.32 -21.17 58.64
N LEU A 9 -11.44 -21.77 57.86
CA LEU A 9 -10.23 -21.17 57.36
C LEU A 9 -10.58 -20.29 56.15
N THR A 10 -10.66 -18.98 56.30
CA THR A 10 -10.83 -18.05 55.20
C THR A 10 -9.53 -17.94 54.40
N LEU A 11 -9.50 -18.58 53.24
CA LEU A 11 -8.48 -18.35 52.19
C LEU A 11 -8.74 -16.99 51.57
N LEU A 12 -7.93 -16.01 51.92
CA LEU A 12 -7.80 -14.76 51.17
C LEU A 12 -7.17 -15.09 49.81
N PRO A 13 -7.77 -14.68 48.70
CA PRO A 13 -7.11 -14.80 47.41
C PRO A 13 -5.91 -13.83 47.39
N SER A 14 -4.71 -14.33 47.44
CA SER A 14 -3.50 -13.59 47.12
C SER A 14 -3.58 -13.24 45.64
N SER A 15 -4.01 -12.03 45.31
CA SER A 15 -3.85 -11.43 43.99
C SER A 15 -2.34 -11.34 43.71
N LEU A 16 -1.83 -12.29 42.94
CA LEU A 16 -0.52 -12.18 42.31
C LEU A 16 -0.57 -10.91 41.42
N LEU A 17 -0.05 -9.79 41.94
CA LEU A 17 0.36 -8.68 41.11
C LEU A 17 1.50 -9.21 40.25
N CYS A 18 1.18 -9.65 39.05
CA CYS A 18 2.19 -9.81 38.00
C CYS A 18 2.81 -8.42 37.76
N ALA A 19 4.04 -8.22 38.19
CA ALA A 19 4.80 -7.03 37.85
C ALA A 19 4.89 -6.98 36.30
N GLN A 20 4.20 -6.03 35.71
CA GLN A 20 4.19 -5.86 34.26
C GLN A 20 5.58 -5.38 33.83
N SER A 21 6.32 -6.20 33.09
CA SER A 21 7.63 -5.85 32.55
C SER A 21 7.51 -4.67 31.58
N LEU A 22 8.45 -3.74 31.59
CA LEU A 22 8.54 -2.67 30.59
C LEU A 22 9.04 -3.18 29.22
N ILE A 23 9.48 -4.42 29.13
CA ILE A 23 9.87 -5.03 27.85
C ILE A 23 8.66 -5.15 26.94
N GLY A 24 8.82 -4.71 25.68
CA GLY A 24 7.77 -4.67 24.66
C GLY A 24 7.67 -3.33 23.98
N SER A 25 6.62 -3.17 23.16
CA SER A 25 6.31 -1.91 22.50
C SER A 25 5.38 -1.07 23.35
N TRP A 26 5.60 0.24 23.35
CA TRP A 26 4.85 1.22 24.12
C TRP A 26 4.58 2.45 23.25
N ASN A 27 3.33 2.83 23.05
CA ASN A 27 2.96 3.94 22.19
C ASN A 27 2.18 5.04 22.92
N GLY A 28 2.39 6.27 22.51
CA GLY A 28 1.68 7.46 22.99
C GLY A 28 1.90 8.63 22.05
N SER A 29 1.34 9.78 22.38
CA SER A 29 1.50 10.96 21.53
C SER A 29 1.83 12.20 22.34
N ILE A 30 2.72 13.03 21.82
CA ILE A 30 2.93 14.39 22.32
C ILE A 30 1.96 15.35 21.62
N ASN A 31 1.41 16.30 22.38
CA ASN A 31 0.51 17.31 21.85
C ASN A 31 1.30 18.58 21.49
N LEU A 32 1.22 18.98 20.24
CA LEU A 32 1.87 20.17 19.67
C LEU A 32 0.84 21.28 19.33
N GLY A 33 -0.21 21.39 20.13
CA GLY A 33 -1.31 22.31 19.90
C GLY A 33 -2.37 21.69 18.97
N GLN A 34 -2.44 22.10 17.74
CA GLN A 34 -3.40 21.55 16.77
C GLN A 34 -2.99 20.19 16.18
N LYS A 35 -1.76 19.75 16.43
CA LYS A 35 -1.22 18.48 15.92
C LYS A 35 -0.82 17.59 17.09
N SER A 36 -1.02 16.30 16.92
CA SER A 36 -0.54 15.24 17.81
C SER A 36 0.55 14.44 17.08
N LEU A 37 1.69 14.23 17.73
CA LEU A 37 2.79 13.45 17.16
C LEU A 37 2.92 12.13 17.90
N PRO A 38 2.58 11.00 17.28
CA PRO A 38 2.72 9.68 17.87
C PRO A 38 4.19 9.28 17.97
N LEU A 39 4.54 8.67 19.10
CA LEU A 39 5.85 8.09 19.37
C LEU A 39 5.68 6.66 19.88
N VAL A 40 6.61 5.77 19.51
CA VAL A 40 6.63 4.39 19.95
C VAL A 40 8.01 4.05 20.51
N LEU A 41 8.05 3.49 21.72
CA LEU A 41 9.27 2.92 22.29
C LEU A 41 9.23 1.39 22.14
N HIS A 42 10.26 0.81 21.54
CA HIS A 42 10.48 -0.64 21.48
C HIS A 42 11.57 -1.03 22.46
N ILE A 43 11.18 -1.55 23.61
CA ILE A 43 12.08 -1.92 24.68
C ILE A 43 12.32 -3.43 24.58
N SER A 44 13.57 -3.85 24.46
CA SER A 44 13.96 -5.25 24.32
C SER A 44 15.10 -5.60 25.26
N ASN A 45 15.17 -6.89 25.61
CA ASN A 45 16.33 -7.47 26.29
C ASN A 45 16.88 -8.59 25.42
N ALA A 46 18.11 -8.46 24.97
CA ALA A 46 18.81 -9.48 24.21
C ALA A 46 20.13 -9.82 24.93
N ASN A 47 20.30 -11.10 25.30
CA ASN A 47 21.50 -11.59 26.01
C ASN A 47 21.82 -10.81 27.28
N GLY A 48 20.81 -10.35 28.03
CA GLY A 48 20.99 -9.58 29.25
C GLY A 48 21.26 -8.08 29.04
N GLU A 49 21.35 -7.61 27.80
CA GLU A 49 21.51 -6.21 27.46
C GLU A 49 20.15 -5.60 27.10
N ASN A 50 19.77 -4.52 27.81
CA ASN A 50 18.55 -3.78 27.51
C ASN A 50 18.80 -2.77 26.39
N LYS A 51 17.92 -2.77 25.40
CA LYS A 51 17.93 -1.81 24.28
C LYS A 51 16.56 -1.16 24.13
N CYS A 52 16.56 0.09 23.69
CA CYS A 52 15.34 0.78 23.32
C CYS A 52 15.53 1.46 21.98
N LEU A 53 14.52 1.39 21.12
CA LEU A 53 14.45 2.14 19.88
C LEU A 53 13.22 3.04 19.95
N LEU A 54 13.29 4.18 19.26
CA LEU A 54 12.18 5.12 19.14
C LEU A 54 11.69 5.15 17.69
N ASP A 55 10.38 5.04 17.49
CA ASP A 55 9.72 5.34 16.22
C ASP A 55 8.93 6.65 16.32
N SER A 56 8.88 7.39 15.23
CA SER A 56 7.97 8.51 15.03
C SER A 56 7.16 8.28 13.75
N PRO A 57 6.01 7.58 13.84
CA PRO A 57 5.23 7.13 12.68
C PRO A 57 4.84 8.24 11.71
N ASP A 58 4.42 9.40 12.23
CA ASP A 58 3.98 10.53 11.39
C ASP A 58 5.14 11.25 10.70
N GLN A 59 6.36 10.99 11.11
CA GLN A 59 7.57 11.53 10.49
C GLN A 59 8.28 10.47 9.62
N GLY A 60 7.69 9.26 9.48
CA GLY A 60 8.28 8.15 8.74
C GLY A 60 9.58 7.62 9.35
N ALA A 61 9.90 8.00 10.58
CA ALA A 61 11.14 7.62 11.24
C ALA A 61 10.92 6.34 12.07
N LYS A 62 11.77 5.32 11.82
CA LYS A 62 11.75 4.03 12.53
C LYS A 62 13.15 3.68 13.04
N GLY A 63 13.19 3.01 14.19
CA GLY A 63 14.42 2.46 14.75
C GLY A 63 15.45 3.51 15.16
N ILE A 64 15.01 4.72 15.54
CA ILE A 64 15.90 5.75 16.03
C ILE A 64 16.61 5.23 17.29
N GLN A 65 17.94 5.24 17.26
CA GLN A 65 18.75 4.73 18.36
C GLN A 65 18.59 5.62 19.59
N THR A 66 18.38 4.97 20.74
CA THR A 66 18.34 5.65 22.03
C THR A 66 19.49 5.18 22.93
N VAL A 67 19.79 5.98 23.94
CA VAL A 67 20.69 5.60 25.04
C VAL A 67 19.83 5.45 26.29
N LEU A 68 19.75 4.24 26.83
CA LEU A 68 19.10 3.98 28.10
C LEU A 68 19.99 4.46 29.24
N ASP A 69 19.56 5.49 29.96
CA ASP A 69 20.24 5.94 31.16
C ASP A 69 19.82 5.11 32.39
N TYR A 70 18.58 4.64 32.37
CA TYR A 70 18.01 3.80 33.44
C TYR A 70 16.82 2.97 32.92
N LEU A 71 16.75 1.71 33.34
CA LEU A 71 15.59 0.84 33.14
C LEU A 71 15.42 -0.08 34.35
N SER A 72 14.25 -0.05 34.99
CA SER A 72 13.83 -0.95 36.04
C SER A 72 12.49 -1.60 35.70
N ASN A 73 11.91 -2.33 36.65
CA ASN A 73 10.60 -2.95 36.43
C ASN A 73 9.45 -1.93 36.28
N ASP A 74 9.64 -0.69 36.80
CA ASP A 74 8.59 0.32 36.85
C ASP A 74 9.00 1.68 36.28
N SER A 75 10.27 1.89 35.89
CA SER A 75 10.76 3.21 35.49
C SER A 75 11.76 3.12 34.34
N ILE A 76 11.69 4.11 33.45
CA ILE A 76 12.58 4.25 32.30
C ILE A 76 13.09 5.68 32.19
N ALA A 77 14.38 5.83 31.89
CA ALA A 77 15.00 7.09 31.47
C ALA A 77 15.88 6.84 30.25
N LEU A 78 15.70 7.64 29.21
CA LEU A 78 16.48 7.51 27.98
C LEU A 78 16.74 8.87 27.31
N ARG A 79 17.81 8.90 26.53
CA ARG A 79 18.14 9.99 25.61
C ARG A 79 18.05 9.52 24.15
N VAL A 80 17.70 10.45 23.27
CA VAL A 80 17.66 10.26 21.81
C VAL A 80 18.64 11.23 21.16
N PRO A 81 19.95 10.87 21.08
CA PRO A 81 20.99 11.81 20.65
C PRO A 81 20.76 12.42 19.26
N ALA A 82 20.24 11.62 18.33
CA ALA A 82 19.99 12.03 16.95
C ALA A 82 19.08 13.27 16.80
N ILE A 83 18.21 13.49 17.81
CA ILE A 83 17.23 14.59 17.79
C ILE A 83 17.34 15.49 19.03
N GLY A 84 18.36 15.30 19.86
CA GLY A 84 18.56 16.07 21.08
C GLY A 84 17.41 15.98 22.08
N ALA A 85 16.79 14.79 22.18
CA ALA A 85 15.62 14.57 23.03
C ALA A 85 15.92 13.61 24.19
N SER A 86 15.02 13.62 25.20
CA SER A 86 15.03 12.67 26.31
C SER A 86 13.61 12.31 26.74
N TYR A 87 13.47 11.15 27.36
CA TYR A 87 12.22 10.71 27.97
C TYR A 87 12.46 10.11 29.34
N ASN A 88 11.61 10.49 30.32
CA ASN A 88 11.58 9.90 31.65
C ASN A 88 10.14 9.51 31.97
N GLY A 89 9.93 8.25 32.35
CA GLY A 89 8.61 7.73 32.62
C GLY A 89 8.59 6.70 33.76
N LYS A 90 7.44 6.59 34.42
CA LYS A 90 7.17 5.64 35.48
C LYS A 90 5.86 4.90 35.23
N MET A 91 5.85 3.58 35.44
CA MET A 91 4.68 2.72 35.34
C MET A 91 3.65 3.10 36.42
N GLY A 92 2.41 3.23 35.99
CA GLY A 92 1.26 3.45 36.87
C GLY A 92 -0.04 3.25 36.10
N ASP A 93 -0.97 2.47 36.67
CA ASP A 93 -2.27 2.16 36.08
C ASP A 93 -2.18 1.54 34.66
N GLY A 94 -1.18 0.69 34.42
CA GLY A 94 -0.97 0.05 33.13
C GLY A 94 -0.37 0.94 32.03
N LEU A 95 0.04 2.17 32.37
CA LEU A 95 0.67 3.14 31.48
C LEU A 95 2.07 3.50 31.96
N ILE A 96 2.97 3.86 31.07
CA ILE A 96 4.19 4.59 31.46
C ILE A 96 3.85 6.08 31.41
N LYS A 97 3.65 6.70 32.56
CA LYS A 97 3.39 8.13 32.67
C LYS A 97 4.71 8.90 32.68
N GLY A 98 4.91 9.80 31.74
CA GLY A 98 6.22 10.43 31.60
C GLY A 98 6.24 11.79 30.92
N THR A 99 7.46 12.29 30.72
CA THR A 99 7.74 13.56 30.07
C THR A 99 8.78 13.37 28.98
N PHE A 100 8.46 13.78 27.79
CA PHE A 100 9.38 13.90 26.65
C PHE A 100 9.91 15.33 26.60
N CYS A 101 11.24 15.48 26.48
CA CYS A 101 11.89 16.78 26.42
C CYS A 101 12.66 16.89 25.12
N GLN A 102 12.49 18.00 24.39
CA GLN A 102 13.27 18.30 23.18
C GLN A 102 13.47 19.81 23.04
N SER A 103 14.68 20.25 22.72
CA SER A 103 15.01 21.67 22.52
C SER A 103 14.55 22.59 23.68
N GLY A 104 14.67 22.11 24.91
CA GLY A 104 14.25 22.84 26.11
C GLY A 104 12.75 22.83 26.42
N MET A 105 11.92 22.33 25.51
CA MET A 105 10.48 22.15 25.71
C MET A 105 10.19 20.81 26.38
N ARG A 106 9.10 20.78 27.18
CA ARG A 106 8.66 19.59 27.92
C ARG A 106 7.25 19.24 27.49
N PHE A 107 7.02 17.99 27.10
CA PHE A 107 5.73 17.48 26.65
C PHE A 107 5.34 16.30 27.53
N PRO A 108 4.14 16.31 28.13
CA PRO A 108 3.59 15.11 28.74
C PRO A 108 3.50 14.01 27.66
N LEU A 109 4.04 12.82 27.97
CA LEU A 109 3.95 11.65 27.12
C LEU A 109 3.63 10.43 27.96
N ASN A 110 2.38 10.01 27.91
CA ASN A 110 1.94 8.78 28.53
C ASN A 110 1.88 7.69 27.47
N LEU A 111 2.53 6.56 27.75
CA LEU A 111 2.65 5.45 26.81
C LEU A 111 1.76 4.30 27.29
N LYS A 112 0.97 3.73 26.39
CA LYS A 112 0.20 2.50 26.58
C LYS A 112 0.91 1.32 25.92
N PRO A 113 0.68 0.08 26.40
CA PRO A 113 1.28 -1.10 25.78
C PRO A 113 0.84 -1.28 24.32
N GLY A 114 1.73 -1.84 23.51
CA GLY A 114 1.50 -2.17 22.10
C GLY A 114 2.12 -1.16 21.14
N ASP A 115 2.07 -1.50 19.85
CA ASP A 115 2.51 -0.63 18.77
C ASP A 115 1.47 0.46 18.49
N PHE A 116 1.92 1.55 17.85
CA PHE A 116 1.00 2.57 17.37
C PHE A 116 0.27 2.05 16.13
N VAL A 117 -1.04 1.92 16.26
CA VAL A 117 -1.93 1.62 15.15
C VAL A 117 -2.82 2.84 14.94
N ARG A 118 -2.71 3.45 13.76
CA ARG A 118 -3.63 4.52 13.39
C ARG A 118 -4.98 3.90 13.01
N GLU A 119 -6.00 4.23 13.76
CA GLU A 119 -7.36 3.84 13.38
C GLU A 119 -7.76 4.51 12.07
N ARG A 120 -8.26 3.70 11.15
CA ARG A 120 -8.84 4.14 9.88
C ARG A 120 -10.33 3.86 9.92
N LYS A 121 -11.14 4.89 10.14
CA LYS A 121 -12.60 4.74 10.35
C LYS A 121 -13.32 4.03 9.20
N GLN A 122 -12.80 4.15 7.98
CA GLN A 122 -13.37 3.47 6.82
C GLN A 122 -13.04 1.98 6.76
N THR A 123 -11.99 1.52 7.48
CA THR A 123 -11.63 0.10 7.46
C THR A 123 -12.73 -0.73 8.10
N PRO A 124 -13.31 -1.70 7.38
CA PRO A 124 -14.39 -2.53 7.92
C PRO A 124 -13.90 -3.37 9.09
N SER A 125 -14.72 -3.47 10.13
CA SER A 125 -14.45 -4.27 11.33
C SER A 125 -15.50 -5.36 11.52
N ALA A 126 -15.07 -6.50 12.05
CA ALA A 126 -15.99 -7.59 12.38
C ALA A 126 -16.94 -7.21 13.55
N PRO A 127 -18.20 -7.73 13.56
CA PRO A 127 -18.79 -8.58 12.55
C PRO A 127 -19.20 -7.80 11.29
N LEU A 128 -18.88 -8.34 10.10
CA LEU A 128 -19.29 -7.73 8.84
C LEU A 128 -20.79 -7.95 8.60
N PRO A 129 -21.52 -6.98 8.03
CA PRO A 129 -22.98 -7.11 7.79
C PRO A 129 -23.30 -7.97 6.55
N TYR A 130 -22.32 -8.58 5.92
CA TYR A 130 -22.44 -9.39 4.70
C TYR A 130 -21.57 -10.65 4.81
N PRO A 131 -21.94 -11.73 4.09
CA PRO A 131 -21.15 -12.96 4.08
C PRO A 131 -19.80 -12.79 3.38
N THR A 132 -18.79 -13.50 3.89
CA THR A 132 -17.49 -13.65 3.24
C THR A 132 -17.12 -15.12 3.10
N GLU A 133 -16.33 -15.46 2.08
CA GLU A 133 -15.85 -16.82 1.82
C GLU A 133 -14.35 -16.78 1.50
N GLU A 134 -13.57 -17.53 2.27
CA GLU A 134 -12.16 -17.74 1.93
C GLU A 134 -12.06 -18.74 0.79
N VAL A 135 -11.30 -18.39 -0.25
CA VAL A 135 -11.18 -19.21 -1.46
C VAL A 135 -9.74 -19.35 -1.90
N THR A 136 -9.48 -20.35 -2.69
CA THR A 136 -8.22 -20.49 -3.42
C THR A 136 -8.53 -20.83 -4.88
N PHE A 137 -7.69 -20.30 -5.77
CA PHE A 137 -7.72 -20.62 -7.20
C PHE A 137 -6.31 -20.80 -7.72
N LYS A 138 -6.20 -21.50 -8.85
CA LYS A 138 -4.90 -21.92 -9.36
C LYS A 138 -4.61 -21.25 -10.69
N ASN A 139 -3.44 -20.65 -10.81
CA ASN A 139 -2.92 -20.24 -12.10
C ASN A 139 -2.50 -21.49 -12.87
N THR A 140 -3.10 -21.70 -14.04
CA THR A 140 -2.87 -22.91 -14.84
C THR A 140 -1.57 -22.87 -15.62
N GLU A 141 -0.91 -21.71 -15.77
CA GLU A 141 0.34 -21.60 -16.52
C GLU A 141 1.55 -22.09 -15.71
N ASP A 142 1.60 -21.78 -14.41
CA ASP A 142 2.73 -22.12 -13.55
C ASP A 142 2.38 -22.85 -12.25
N ASN A 143 1.09 -23.18 -12.07
CA ASN A 143 0.54 -23.87 -10.90
C ASN A 143 0.58 -23.06 -9.59
N ALA A 144 0.83 -21.76 -9.61
CA ALA A 144 0.68 -20.93 -8.44
C ALA A 144 -0.75 -21.01 -7.87
N VAL A 145 -0.87 -21.16 -6.54
CA VAL A 145 -2.16 -21.20 -5.85
C VAL A 145 -2.33 -19.85 -5.16
N LEU A 146 -3.40 -19.15 -5.51
CA LEU A 146 -3.70 -17.81 -5.01
C LEU A 146 -4.84 -17.91 -3.99
N SER A 147 -4.64 -17.27 -2.84
CA SER A 147 -5.61 -17.24 -1.73
C SER A 147 -6.32 -15.90 -1.71
N GLY A 148 -7.64 -15.94 -1.58
CA GLY A 148 -8.45 -14.73 -1.61
C GLY A 148 -9.68 -14.82 -0.72
N THR A 149 -10.39 -13.70 -0.64
CA THR A 149 -11.69 -13.58 0.05
C THR A 149 -12.73 -13.06 -0.92
N ILE A 150 -13.82 -13.79 -1.06
CA ILE A 150 -15.05 -13.27 -1.70
C ILE A 150 -15.86 -12.55 -0.63
N SER A 151 -16.27 -11.31 -0.91
CA SER A 151 -17.30 -10.59 -0.16
C SER A 151 -18.57 -10.58 -0.99
N TYR A 152 -19.66 -11.10 -0.40
CA TYR A 152 -20.98 -11.13 -1.04
C TYR A 152 -21.80 -9.90 -0.68
N PRO A 153 -22.76 -9.48 -1.51
CA PRO A 153 -23.67 -8.39 -1.14
C PRO A 153 -24.50 -8.72 0.11
N ILE A 154 -24.89 -7.69 0.87
CA ILE A 154 -25.78 -7.84 2.03
C ILE A 154 -27.08 -8.57 1.64
N THR A 155 -27.61 -8.29 0.45
CA THR A 155 -28.86 -8.86 -0.09
C THR A 155 -28.62 -10.09 -0.94
N TYR A 156 -27.46 -10.73 -0.85
CA TYR A 156 -27.13 -11.89 -1.69
C TYR A 156 -28.09 -13.05 -1.45
N MET A 157 -28.74 -13.47 -2.52
CA MET A 157 -29.57 -14.68 -2.55
C MET A 157 -29.00 -15.65 -3.57
N MET A 158 -28.84 -16.92 -3.20
CA MET A 158 -28.16 -17.95 -4.03
C MET A 158 -28.72 -18.12 -5.45
N HIS A 159 -29.95 -17.66 -5.70
CA HIS A 159 -30.59 -17.79 -7.01
C HIS A 159 -30.56 -16.54 -7.87
N LYS A 160 -30.05 -15.42 -7.36
CA LYS A 160 -29.95 -14.16 -8.11
C LYS A 160 -28.48 -13.84 -8.40
N LYS A 161 -28.12 -13.91 -9.67
CA LYS A 161 -26.77 -13.51 -10.11
C LYS A 161 -26.56 -12.01 -9.89
N VAL A 162 -25.50 -11.68 -9.16
CA VAL A 162 -25.07 -10.29 -8.90
C VAL A 162 -23.79 -10.00 -9.66
N PRO A 163 -23.49 -8.73 -10.01
CA PRO A 163 -22.18 -8.40 -10.56
C PRO A 163 -21.07 -8.68 -9.55
N VAL A 164 -19.89 -9.03 -10.06
CA VAL A 164 -18.70 -9.26 -9.23
C VAL A 164 -17.50 -8.59 -9.84
N VAL A 165 -16.59 -8.11 -8.99
CA VAL A 165 -15.29 -7.56 -9.39
C VAL A 165 -14.15 -8.41 -8.82
N LEU A 166 -13.12 -8.63 -9.62
CA LEU A 166 -11.81 -9.06 -9.16
C LEU A 166 -10.96 -7.83 -8.90
N PHE A 167 -10.36 -7.73 -7.73
CA PHE A 167 -9.40 -6.67 -7.43
C PHE A 167 -7.98 -7.09 -7.83
N VAL A 168 -7.25 -6.18 -8.45
CA VAL A 168 -5.85 -6.37 -8.87
C VAL A 168 -5.02 -5.22 -8.33
N THR A 169 -4.03 -5.55 -7.50
CA THR A 169 -3.15 -4.61 -6.79
C THR A 169 -2.19 -3.87 -7.73
N GLY A 170 -1.63 -2.77 -7.24
CA GLY A 170 -0.55 -2.05 -7.90
C GLY A 170 0.80 -2.75 -7.81
N SER A 171 1.87 -2.03 -8.20
CA SER A 171 3.24 -2.55 -8.24
C SER A 171 3.76 -2.98 -6.87
N GLY A 172 4.52 -4.06 -6.86
CA GLY A 172 5.07 -4.68 -5.66
C GLY A 172 4.20 -5.80 -5.14
N GLN A 173 4.74 -6.58 -4.20
CA GLN A 173 4.03 -7.68 -3.58
C GLN A 173 3.11 -7.16 -2.48
N GLN A 174 1.82 -7.42 -2.59
CA GLN A 174 0.82 -6.87 -1.68
C GLN A 174 -0.15 -7.95 -1.18
N ASN A 175 -0.79 -7.66 -0.03
CA ASN A 175 -1.91 -8.46 0.43
C ASN A 175 -3.20 -8.07 -0.32
N ARG A 176 -4.22 -8.90 -0.18
CA ARG A 176 -5.55 -8.74 -0.80
C ARG A 176 -6.25 -7.41 -0.52
N ASP A 177 -5.83 -6.69 0.52
CA ASP A 177 -6.41 -5.41 0.94
C ASP A 177 -5.66 -4.20 0.35
N GLU A 178 -4.55 -4.45 -0.38
CA GLU A 178 -3.63 -3.42 -0.88
C GLU A 178 -3.15 -2.51 0.27
N GLU A 179 -2.69 -3.14 1.36
CA GLU A 179 -2.38 -2.43 2.59
C GLU A 179 -1.13 -1.55 2.44
N LEU A 180 -1.32 -0.25 2.58
CA LEU A 180 -0.26 0.75 2.48
C LEU A 180 -0.40 1.79 3.59
N MET A 181 0.64 1.98 4.42
CA MET A 181 0.67 2.98 5.51
C MET A 181 -0.56 2.91 6.44
N GLY A 182 -1.05 1.70 6.72
CA GLY A 182 -2.22 1.43 7.55
C GLY A 182 -3.56 1.67 6.87
N HIS A 183 -3.60 2.07 5.60
CA HIS A 183 -4.80 2.05 4.78
C HIS A 183 -5.02 0.68 4.15
N LYS A 184 -6.28 0.31 3.94
CA LYS A 184 -6.70 -0.93 3.26
C LYS A 184 -7.70 -0.60 2.15
N PRO A 185 -7.24 0.04 1.06
CA PRO A 185 -8.14 0.55 0.02
C PRO A 185 -9.11 -0.51 -0.51
N PHE A 186 -8.61 -1.71 -0.83
CA PHE A 186 -9.45 -2.76 -1.38
C PHE A 186 -10.43 -3.35 -0.37
N ALA A 187 -10.07 -3.40 0.93
CA ALA A 187 -11.04 -3.79 1.95
C ALA A 187 -12.17 -2.76 2.09
N VAL A 188 -11.84 -1.47 2.07
CA VAL A 188 -12.80 -0.37 2.16
C VAL A 188 -13.74 -0.35 0.95
N LEU A 189 -13.17 -0.47 -0.26
CA LEU A 189 -13.99 -0.47 -1.47
C LEU A 189 -14.86 -1.73 -1.58
N ALA A 190 -14.33 -2.91 -1.22
CA ALA A 190 -15.10 -4.16 -1.20
C ALA A 190 -16.27 -4.11 -0.21
N ASP A 191 -16.06 -3.51 0.98
CA ASP A 191 -17.13 -3.28 1.97
C ASP A 191 -18.23 -2.37 1.40
N TYR A 192 -17.85 -1.28 0.76
CA TYR A 192 -18.79 -0.37 0.13
C TYR A 192 -19.58 -1.06 -0.99
N LEU A 193 -18.89 -1.78 -1.88
CA LEU A 193 -19.51 -2.51 -2.99
C LEU A 193 -20.48 -3.59 -2.51
N ALA A 194 -20.14 -4.32 -1.44
CA ALA A 194 -21.03 -5.33 -0.85
C ALA A 194 -22.33 -4.71 -0.34
N LYS A 195 -22.26 -3.51 0.25
CA LYS A 195 -23.43 -2.72 0.67
C LYS A 195 -24.28 -2.23 -0.51
N MET A 196 -23.64 -2.03 -1.67
CA MET A 196 -24.28 -1.57 -2.90
C MET A 196 -24.72 -2.68 -3.86
N GLY A 197 -24.70 -3.93 -3.41
CA GLY A 197 -25.21 -5.06 -4.20
C GLY A 197 -24.20 -5.71 -5.15
N ILE A 198 -22.92 -5.40 -5.04
CA ILE A 198 -21.83 -5.88 -5.89
C ILE A 198 -20.92 -6.81 -5.07
N ALA A 199 -20.68 -8.02 -5.56
CA ALA A 199 -19.71 -8.94 -4.96
C ALA A 199 -18.27 -8.55 -5.35
N SER A 200 -17.30 -9.05 -4.58
CA SER A 200 -15.89 -8.85 -4.92
C SER A 200 -15.03 -10.04 -4.52
N LEU A 201 -13.98 -10.30 -5.29
CA LEU A 201 -12.88 -11.20 -4.95
C LEU A 201 -11.60 -10.36 -4.82
N ARG A 202 -11.01 -10.38 -3.62
CA ARG A 202 -9.67 -9.83 -3.33
C ARG A 202 -8.74 -11.00 -3.06
N TYR A 203 -7.53 -10.98 -3.58
CA TYR A 203 -6.57 -12.07 -3.37
C TYR A 203 -5.18 -11.53 -3.01
N ASP A 204 -4.45 -12.30 -2.23
CA ASP A 204 -3.03 -12.02 -1.93
C ASP A 204 -2.20 -12.29 -3.18
N ASP A 205 -1.31 -11.39 -3.53
CA ASP A 205 -0.40 -11.57 -4.65
C ASP A 205 0.41 -12.87 -4.51
N ARG A 206 0.88 -13.40 -5.63
CA ARG A 206 1.73 -14.59 -5.61
C ARG A 206 2.90 -14.45 -4.62
N GLY A 207 3.16 -15.53 -3.86
CA GLY A 207 4.20 -15.55 -2.82
C GLY A 207 3.90 -14.71 -1.58
N PHE A 208 2.72 -14.07 -1.46
CA PHE A 208 2.30 -13.34 -0.26
C PHE A 208 1.29 -14.15 0.56
N GLY A 209 1.37 -14.05 1.88
CA GLY A 209 0.41 -14.66 2.80
C GLY A 209 0.27 -16.15 2.59
N LYS A 210 -0.91 -16.59 2.14
CA LYS A 210 -1.19 -18.00 1.80
C LYS A 210 -1.06 -18.30 0.30
N SER A 211 -0.79 -17.30 -0.52
CA SER A 211 -0.56 -17.48 -1.95
C SER A 211 0.83 -18.02 -2.21
N THR A 212 0.94 -18.98 -3.13
CA THR A 212 2.21 -19.53 -3.60
C THR A 212 2.63 -18.87 -4.91
N GLY A 213 3.77 -19.25 -5.44
CA GLY A 213 4.28 -18.78 -6.73
C GLY A 213 5.60 -18.03 -6.59
N ASP A 214 6.39 -18.03 -7.67
CA ASP A 214 7.67 -17.37 -7.73
C ASP A 214 7.51 -15.89 -8.11
N LEU A 215 8.15 -15.01 -7.33
CA LEU A 215 8.24 -13.58 -7.62
C LEU A 215 9.52 -13.19 -8.33
N THR A 216 10.55 -14.01 -8.24
CA THR A 216 11.89 -13.69 -8.79
C THR A 216 11.85 -13.39 -10.28
N HIS A 217 11.01 -14.12 -11.00
CA HIS A 217 10.85 -14.00 -12.45
C HIS A 217 9.49 -13.41 -12.85
N ALA A 218 8.65 -13.04 -11.90
CA ALA A 218 7.32 -12.50 -12.18
C ALA A 218 7.41 -11.14 -12.88
N THR A 219 6.45 -10.91 -13.77
CA THR A 219 6.29 -9.66 -14.53
C THR A 219 4.82 -9.25 -14.52
N SER A 220 4.49 -8.08 -15.06
CA SER A 220 3.08 -7.69 -15.25
C SER A 220 2.29 -8.72 -16.07
N HIS A 221 2.94 -9.45 -16.98
CA HIS A 221 2.31 -10.57 -17.70
C HIS A 221 1.95 -11.72 -16.75
N THR A 222 2.84 -12.07 -15.84
CA THR A 222 2.59 -13.12 -14.85
C THR A 222 1.43 -12.75 -13.94
N PHE A 223 1.36 -11.49 -13.49
CA PHE A 223 0.24 -11.00 -12.69
C PHE A 223 -1.07 -10.93 -13.48
N MET A 224 -1.00 -10.69 -14.80
CA MET A 224 -2.17 -10.77 -15.68
C MET A 224 -2.71 -12.20 -15.75
N THR A 225 -1.85 -13.23 -15.82
CA THR A 225 -2.29 -14.63 -15.83
C THR A 225 -2.89 -15.05 -14.48
N ASP A 226 -2.41 -14.49 -13.37
CA ASP A 226 -3.04 -14.65 -12.05
C ASP A 226 -4.45 -14.04 -12.03
N ALA A 227 -4.60 -12.82 -12.52
CA ALA A 227 -5.89 -12.16 -12.61
C ALA A 227 -6.88 -12.93 -13.50
N LEU A 228 -6.44 -13.41 -14.66
CA LEU A 228 -7.26 -14.26 -15.53
C LEU A 228 -7.70 -15.54 -14.85
N SER A 229 -6.83 -16.16 -14.03
CA SER A 229 -7.18 -17.35 -13.26
C SER A 229 -8.24 -17.06 -12.19
N GLY A 230 -8.19 -15.89 -11.57
CA GLY A 230 -9.25 -15.38 -10.68
C GLY A 230 -10.59 -15.18 -11.40
N ILE A 231 -10.56 -14.63 -12.60
CA ILE A 231 -11.76 -14.49 -13.47
C ILE A 231 -12.32 -15.86 -13.86
N ASP A 232 -11.47 -16.78 -14.29
CA ASP A 232 -11.90 -18.13 -14.67
C ASP A 232 -12.49 -18.88 -13.46
N TYR A 233 -11.92 -18.69 -12.25
CA TYR A 233 -12.48 -19.20 -11.02
C TYR A 233 -13.88 -18.62 -10.75
N LEU A 234 -14.07 -17.30 -10.80
CA LEU A 234 -15.36 -16.66 -10.60
C LEU A 234 -16.41 -17.18 -11.59
N LYS A 235 -16.04 -17.36 -12.86
CA LYS A 235 -16.91 -17.95 -13.90
C LYS A 235 -17.31 -19.39 -13.56
N SER A 236 -16.36 -20.20 -13.11
CA SER A 236 -16.57 -21.62 -12.80
C SER A 236 -17.58 -21.84 -11.68
N THR A 237 -17.69 -20.88 -10.73
CA THR A 237 -18.67 -20.96 -9.63
C THR A 237 -20.12 -20.84 -10.09
N ASN A 238 -20.36 -20.26 -11.26
CA ASN A 238 -21.69 -19.95 -11.79
C ASN A 238 -22.59 -19.12 -10.83
N LYS A 239 -22.00 -18.48 -9.82
CA LYS A 239 -22.69 -17.68 -8.80
C LYS A 239 -22.98 -16.24 -9.26
N PHE A 240 -22.21 -15.73 -10.22
CA PHE A 240 -22.17 -14.31 -10.57
C PHE A 240 -22.74 -14.05 -11.98
N GLY A 241 -23.18 -12.81 -12.20
CA GLY A 241 -23.60 -12.29 -13.49
C GLY A 241 -22.39 -11.72 -14.26
N LYS A 242 -22.34 -10.40 -14.38
CA LYS A 242 -21.19 -9.73 -15.00
C LYS A 242 -19.97 -9.81 -14.12
N ILE A 243 -18.81 -10.09 -14.71
CA ILE A 243 -17.53 -10.21 -14.03
C ILE A 243 -16.60 -9.13 -14.57
N GLY A 244 -16.20 -8.21 -13.68
CA GLY A 244 -15.26 -7.14 -14.02
C GLY A 244 -13.95 -7.23 -13.27
N ILE A 245 -13.04 -6.32 -13.62
CA ILE A 245 -11.76 -6.13 -12.93
C ILE A 245 -11.71 -4.69 -12.42
N ILE A 246 -11.37 -4.53 -11.13
CA ILE A 246 -10.92 -3.26 -10.57
C ILE A 246 -9.42 -3.37 -10.36
N GLY A 247 -8.63 -2.59 -11.11
CA GLY A 247 -7.17 -2.57 -10.99
C GLY A 247 -6.66 -1.20 -10.59
N HIS A 248 -5.77 -1.16 -9.59
CA HIS A 248 -5.14 0.06 -9.12
C HIS A 248 -3.71 0.17 -9.67
N SER A 249 -3.32 1.37 -10.12
CA SER A 249 -1.95 1.64 -10.59
C SER A 249 -1.52 0.64 -11.69
N GLU A 250 -0.47 -0.19 -11.50
CA GLU A 250 -0.12 -1.29 -12.41
C GLU A 250 -1.27 -2.28 -12.59
N GLY A 251 -2.10 -2.50 -11.56
CA GLY A 251 -3.29 -3.34 -11.67
C GLY A 251 -4.28 -2.86 -12.72
N GLY A 252 -4.34 -1.54 -12.99
CA GLY A 252 -5.11 -0.98 -14.10
C GLY A 252 -4.55 -1.40 -15.47
N LEU A 253 -3.23 -1.43 -15.64
CA LEU A 253 -2.59 -1.99 -16.83
C LEU A 253 -2.92 -3.48 -16.97
N ILE A 254 -2.79 -4.24 -15.88
CA ILE A 254 -3.08 -5.68 -15.85
C ILE A 254 -4.55 -5.94 -16.26
N ALA A 255 -5.48 -5.11 -15.82
CA ALA A 255 -6.89 -5.21 -16.23
C ALA A 255 -7.07 -5.02 -17.75
N PHE A 256 -6.38 -4.06 -18.37
CA PHE A 256 -6.38 -3.88 -19.83
C PHE A 256 -5.75 -5.07 -20.55
N MET A 257 -4.64 -5.59 -20.04
CA MET A 257 -3.97 -6.78 -20.59
C MET A 257 -4.91 -7.99 -20.54
N ALA A 258 -5.54 -8.26 -19.41
CA ALA A 258 -6.46 -9.39 -19.21
C ALA A 258 -7.70 -9.30 -20.14
N ALA A 259 -8.31 -8.12 -20.24
CA ALA A 259 -9.46 -7.91 -21.14
C ALA A 259 -9.08 -7.98 -22.62
N SER A 260 -7.85 -7.60 -22.97
CA SER A 260 -7.31 -7.76 -24.34
C SER A 260 -7.03 -9.21 -24.70
N GLU A 261 -6.55 -10.02 -23.73
CA GLU A 261 -6.19 -11.42 -23.91
C GLU A 261 -7.43 -12.34 -23.98
N LYS A 262 -8.37 -12.13 -23.04
CA LYS A 262 -9.63 -12.90 -22.98
C LYS A 262 -10.86 -11.97 -22.96
N PRO A 263 -11.18 -11.30 -24.06
CA PRO A 263 -12.24 -10.30 -24.11
C PRO A 263 -13.64 -10.84 -23.78
N GLN A 264 -13.87 -12.13 -23.98
CA GLN A 264 -15.14 -12.81 -23.64
C GLN A 264 -15.27 -13.16 -22.14
N ASN A 265 -14.21 -12.95 -21.35
CA ASN A 265 -14.19 -13.31 -19.93
C ASN A 265 -14.30 -12.10 -18.99
N VAL A 266 -14.05 -10.90 -19.51
CA VAL A 266 -14.08 -9.65 -18.76
C VAL A 266 -15.21 -8.76 -19.29
N ASP A 267 -16.25 -8.60 -18.48
CA ASP A 267 -17.44 -7.84 -18.89
C ASP A 267 -17.27 -6.32 -18.71
N TYR A 268 -16.37 -5.86 -17.83
CA TYR A 268 -16.06 -4.44 -17.61
C TYR A 268 -14.75 -4.24 -16.85
N ILE A 269 -14.18 -3.05 -16.97
CA ILE A 269 -12.96 -2.63 -16.25
C ILE A 269 -13.24 -1.35 -15.46
N VAL A 270 -12.73 -1.28 -14.23
CA VAL A 270 -12.52 -0.04 -13.48
C VAL A 270 -11.01 0.12 -13.27
N SER A 271 -10.43 1.10 -13.94
CA SER A 271 -9.00 1.44 -13.83
C SER A 271 -8.83 2.60 -12.84
N LEU A 272 -8.29 2.30 -11.67
CA LEU A 272 -8.01 3.25 -10.60
C LEU A 272 -6.57 3.76 -10.75
N ALA A 273 -6.38 4.99 -11.19
CA ALA A 273 -5.05 5.58 -11.43
C ALA A 273 -4.13 4.65 -12.24
N GLY A 274 -4.73 3.94 -13.21
CA GLY A 274 -4.04 2.91 -13.99
C GLY A 274 -3.08 3.49 -15.02
N THR A 275 -1.96 2.77 -15.27
CA THR A 275 -0.97 3.21 -16.24
C THR A 275 -1.42 2.90 -17.67
N ALA A 276 -1.46 3.94 -18.51
CA ALA A 276 -1.90 3.86 -19.92
C ALA A 276 -0.78 4.20 -20.91
N VAL A 277 0.40 4.52 -20.41
CA VAL A 277 1.61 4.73 -21.21
C VAL A 277 2.73 3.82 -20.70
N ARG A 278 3.74 3.64 -21.53
CA ARG A 278 4.88 2.75 -21.22
C ARG A 278 5.56 3.14 -19.89
N GLY A 279 6.01 2.13 -19.12
CA GLY A 279 6.54 2.31 -17.78
C GLY A 279 7.73 3.24 -17.66
N ASP A 280 8.59 3.33 -18.69
CA ASP A 280 9.69 4.30 -18.72
C ASP A 280 9.19 5.76 -18.63
N LYS A 281 8.07 6.08 -19.29
CA LYS A 281 7.46 7.42 -19.22
C LYS A 281 6.83 7.69 -17.86
N ILE A 282 6.19 6.67 -17.27
CA ILE A 282 5.62 6.76 -15.92
C ILE A 282 6.72 7.07 -14.92
N LEU A 283 7.76 6.23 -14.87
CA LEU A 283 8.83 6.36 -13.89
C LEU A 283 9.69 7.62 -14.09
N LEU A 284 9.91 8.05 -15.33
CA LEU A 284 10.58 9.34 -15.60
C LEU A 284 9.77 10.52 -15.05
N LYS A 285 8.46 10.54 -15.31
CA LYS A 285 7.58 11.61 -14.81
C LYS A 285 7.52 11.61 -13.29
N GLN A 286 7.34 10.44 -12.68
CA GLN A 286 7.33 10.26 -11.22
C GLN A 286 8.62 10.77 -10.57
N ASN A 287 9.78 10.37 -11.10
CA ASN A 287 11.09 10.86 -10.61
C ASN A 287 11.25 12.36 -10.79
N GLN A 288 10.84 12.92 -11.93
CA GLN A 288 10.89 14.34 -12.17
C GLN A 288 10.07 15.13 -11.13
N VAL A 289 8.84 14.71 -10.87
CA VAL A 289 7.98 15.35 -9.88
C VAL A 289 8.58 15.22 -8.48
N LEU A 290 8.99 14.03 -8.08
CA LEU A 290 9.57 13.77 -6.76
C LEU A 290 10.83 14.59 -6.51
N LEU A 291 11.77 14.60 -7.45
CA LEU A 291 13.01 15.33 -7.32
C LEU A 291 12.81 16.85 -7.35
N SER A 292 11.88 17.35 -8.19
CA SER A 292 11.62 18.78 -8.31
C SER A 292 10.89 19.37 -7.09
N THR A 293 10.11 18.56 -6.37
CA THR A 293 9.40 19.01 -5.16
C THR A 293 10.27 18.98 -3.90
N ASN A 294 11.41 18.28 -3.92
CA ASN A 294 12.33 18.23 -2.81
C ASN A 294 13.43 19.33 -2.98
N PRO A 295 13.52 20.32 -2.05
CA PRO A 295 14.48 21.42 -2.18
C PRO A 295 15.94 20.99 -2.33
N SER A 296 16.32 19.84 -1.77
CA SER A 296 17.70 19.34 -1.83
C SER A 296 18.09 18.76 -3.20
N THR A 297 17.10 18.35 -4.01
CA THR A 297 17.32 17.70 -5.31
C THR A 297 16.75 18.48 -6.50
N ALA A 298 15.96 19.51 -6.26
CA ALA A 298 15.25 20.25 -7.31
C ALA A 298 16.16 20.79 -8.43
N LEU A 299 17.33 21.31 -8.08
CA LEU A 299 18.30 21.84 -9.06
C LEU A 299 18.89 20.75 -9.98
N GLN A 300 18.84 19.48 -9.57
CA GLN A 300 19.42 18.36 -10.29
C GLN A 300 18.36 17.51 -11.01
N ALA A 301 17.08 17.75 -10.74
CA ALA A 301 15.97 16.92 -11.22
C ALA A 301 15.99 16.72 -12.74
N THR A 302 16.19 17.79 -13.49
CA THR A 302 16.24 17.74 -14.97
C THR A 302 17.41 16.91 -15.48
N ASP A 303 18.60 17.13 -14.94
CA ASP A 303 19.81 16.40 -15.37
C ASP A 303 19.74 14.93 -14.96
N TYR A 304 19.24 14.64 -13.76
CA TYR A 304 18.99 13.27 -13.31
C TYR A 304 18.05 12.53 -14.27
N CYS A 305 16.91 13.13 -14.62
CA CYS A 305 15.94 12.51 -15.51
C CYS A 305 16.47 12.29 -16.93
N LYS A 306 17.32 13.18 -17.45
CA LYS A 306 17.99 12.94 -18.75
C LYS A 306 18.86 11.69 -18.73
N VAL A 307 19.66 11.50 -17.66
CA VAL A 307 20.49 10.30 -17.52
C VAL A 307 19.64 9.07 -17.24
N LEU A 308 18.63 9.17 -16.37
CA LEU A 308 17.70 8.07 -16.09
C LEU A 308 16.99 7.59 -17.36
N GLN A 309 16.59 8.49 -18.26
CA GLN A 309 16.02 8.12 -19.56
C GLN A 309 16.98 7.25 -20.39
N LYS A 310 18.29 7.58 -20.39
CA LYS A 310 19.31 6.76 -21.06
C LYS A 310 19.50 5.40 -20.39
N VAL A 311 19.45 5.35 -19.05
CA VAL A 311 19.50 4.12 -18.27
C VAL A 311 18.29 3.23 -18.59
N PHE A 312 17.09 3.78 -18.63
CA PHE A 312 15.89 3.00 -19.01
C PHE A 312 15.98 2.49 -20.45
N GLN A 313 16.43 3.33 -21.40
CA GLN A 313 16.62 2.89 -22.78
C GLN A 313 17.67 1.76 -22.88
N HIS A 314 18.74 1.82 -22.08
CA HIS A 314 19.74 0.76 -22.00
C HIS A 314 19.14 -0.59 -21.56
N LEU A 315 18.25 -0.57 -20.54
CA LEU A 315 17.54 -1.75 -20.05
C LEU A 315 16.54 -2.28 -21.09
N ILE A 316 15.79 -1.39 -21.75
CA ILE A 316 14.84 -1.74 -22.82
C ILE A 316 15.57 -2.41 -23.98
N ASP A 317 16.72 -1.90 -24.36
CA ASP A 317 17.57 -2.46 -25.43
C ASP A 317 18.33 -3.73 -25.00
N LYS A 318 18.17 -4.17 -23.73
CA LYS A 318 18.82 -5.35 -23.15
C LYS A 318 20.34 -5.36 -23.33
N LYS A 319 20.98 -4.19 -23.21
CA LYS A 319 22.44 -4.05 -23.32
C LYS A 319 23.13 -4.61 -22.09
N SER A 320 24.41 -4.96 -22.23
CA SER A 320 25.23 -5.43 -21.09
C SER A 320 25.31 -4.38 -19.99
N ILE A 321 25.13 -4.83 -18.75
CA ILE A 321 25.23 -3.99 -17.54
C ILE A 321 26.61 -4.05 -16.88
N GLU A 322 27.57 -4.76 -17.49
CA GLU A 322 28.94 -4.79 -17.05
C GLU A 322 29.51 -3.36 -17.06
N ASN A 323 30.29 -3.01 -16.02
CA ASN A 323 30.83 -1.66 -15.84
C ASN A 323 29.75 -0.56 -15.72
N ALA A 324 28.67 -0.83 -14.99
CA ALA A 324 27.54 0.09 -14.81
C ALA A 324 27.97 1.53 -14.46
N LYS A 325 29.06 1.69 -13.70
CA LYS A 325 29.64 3.00 -13.37
C LYS A 325 30.06 3.78 -14.62
N ASP A 326 30.79 3.14 -15.53
CA ASP A 326 31.29 3.78 -16.74
C ASP A 326 30.16 4.05 -17.73
N ILE A 327 29.16 3.15 -17.79
CA ILE A 327 27.94 3.32 -18.59
C ILE A 327 27.19 4.59 -18.13
N VAL A 328 26.91 4.71 -16.85
CA VAL A 328 26.17 5.86 -16.31
C VAL A 328 26.95 7.16 -16.43
N ASN A 329 28.26 7.15 -16.17
CA ASN A 329 29.12 8.31 -16.36
C ASN A 329 29.20 8.72 -17.86
N GLY A 330 29.24 7.75 -18.76
CA GLY A 330 29.17 7.99 -20.20
C GLY A 330 27.87 8.68 -20.61
N TYR A 331 26.72 8.22 -20.08
CA TYR A 331 25.43 8.88 -20.34
C TYR A 331 25.37 10.31 -19.73
N ALA A 332 25.88 10.48 -18.50
CA ALA A 332 25.94 11.81 -17.89
C ALA A 332 26.77 12.78 -18.75
N THR A 333 27.88 12.33 -19.29
CA THR A 333 28.73 13.11 -20.21
C THR A 333 28.02 13.42 -21.53
N GLU A 334 27.39 12.41 -22.14
CA GLU A 334 26.64 12.54 -23.41
C GLU A 334 25.55 13.62 -23.32
N VAL A 335 24.75 13.61 -22.23
CA VAL A 335 23.67 14.58 -22.03
C VAL A 335 24.14 15.87 -21.32
N LYS A 336 25.41 16.01 -21.06
CA LYS A 336 26.05 17.16 -20.33
C LYS A 336 25.43 17.42 -18.96
N ALA A 337 25.02 16.34 -18.26
CA ALA A 337 24.42 16.43 -16.94
C ALA A 337 25.45 16.74 -15.86
N LYS A 338 25.09 17.62 -14.93
CA LYS A 338 25.90 17.96 -13.76
C LYS A 338 25.25 17.29 -12.52
N LEU A 339 25.69 16.09 -12.22
CA LEU A 339 25.16 15.31 -11.11
C LEU A 339 26.23 15.04 -10.05
N PRO A 340 25.91 15.13 -8.76
CA PRO A 340 26.80 14.75 -7.68
C PRO A 340 26.94 13.22 -7.62
N ALA A 341 28.02 12.76 -6.98
CA ALA A 341 28.33 11.33 -6.88
C ALA A 341 27.16 10.46 -6.33
N PRO A 342 26.40 10.87 -5.29
CA PRO A 342 25.26 10.08 -4.84
C PRO A 342 24.17 9.89 -5.90
N ALA A 343 23.88 10.90 -6.71
CA ALA A 343 22.90 10.79 -7.80
C ALA A 343 23.35 9.81 -8.89
N LEU A 344 24.64 9.85 -9.25
CA LEU A 344 25.22 8.87 -10.19
C LEU A 344 25.21 7.46 -9.62
N GLN A 345 25.48 7.28 -8.31
CA GLN A 345 25.38 5.97 -7.65
C GLN A 345 23.96 5.43 -7.65
N ASN A 346 22.94 6.26 -7.43
CA ASN A 346 21.56 5.85 -7.54
C ASN A 346 21.19 5.38 -8.95
N LEU A 347 21.65 6.08 -9.99
CA LEU A 347 21.44 5.67 -11.38
C LEU A 347 22.16 4.35 -11.71
N GLN A 348 23.37 4.13 -11.17
CA GLN A 348 24.06 2.85 -11.25
C GLN A 348 23.27 1.72 -10.58
N ALA A 349 22.72 1.99 -9.39
CA ALA A 349 21.87 1.04 -8.68
C ALA A 349 20.64 0.67 -9.51
N VAL A 350 19.95 1.61 -10.13
CA VAL A 350 18.83 1.33 -11.04
C VAL A 350 19.24 0.36 -12.16
N LEU A 351 20.42 0.54 -12.73
CA LEU A 351 20.92 -0.33 -13.79
C LEU A 351 21.26 -1.74 -13.28
N THR A 352 21.93 -1.84 -12.12
CA THR A 352 22.45 -3.12 -11.60
C THR A 352 21.44 -3.93 -10.80
N THR A 353 20.40 -3.29 -10.25
CA THR A 353 19.33 -3.97 -9.50
C THR A 353 18.07 -4.20 -10.32
N SER A 354 18.13 -3.95 -11.64
CA SER A 354 17.00 -4.24 -12.50
C SER A 354 16.63 -5.74 -12.45
N ASN A 355 15.34 -6.00 -12.44
CA ASN A 355 14.77 -7.34 -12.37
C ASN A 355 13.81 -7.59 -13.55
N PRO A 356 13.34 -8.82 -13.77
CA PRO A 356 12.42 -9.15 -14.85
C PRO A 356 11.17 -8.28 -14.88
N TRP A 357 10.60 -7.95 -13.70
CA TRP A 357 9.45 -7.07 -13.60
C TRP A 357 9.75 -5.67 -14.14
N LEU A 358 10.82 -5.02 -13.65
CA LEU A 358 11.18 -3.67 -14.10
C LEU A 358 11.43 -3.63 -15.61
N ASN A 359 12.21 -4.61 -16.13
CA ASN A 359 12.52 -4.68 -17.55
C ASN A 359 11.27 -4.85 -18.41
N TYR A 360 10.31 -5.67 -17.96
CA TYR A 360 9.02 -5.83 -18.63
C TYR A 360 8.21 -4.54 -18.58
N PHE A 361 8.05 -3.96 -17.40
CA PHE A 361 7.27 -2.74 -17.19
C PHE A 361 7.80 -1.55 -18.01
N LEU A 362 9.14 -1.38 -18.08
CA LEU A 362 9.76 -0.34 -18.89
C LEU A 362 9.50 -0.51 -20.38
N SER A 363 9.42 -1.75 -20.87
CA SER A 363 9.36 -2.03 -22.32
C SER A 363 7.95 -2.28 -22.85
N TYR A 364 7.01 -2.72 -22.00
CA TYR A 364 5.66 -3.02 -22.44
C TYR A 364 4.88 -1.75 -22.82
N ASP A 365 4.29 -1.74 -24.04
CA ASP A 365 3.45 -0.65 -24.49
C ASP A 365 1.96 -0.97 -24.25
N PRO A 366 1.30 -0.31 -23.28
CA PRO A 366 -0.11 -0.50 -22.97
C PRO A 366 -1.06 -0.27 -24.16
N ALA A 367 -0.66 0.56 -25.12
CA ALA A 367 -1.47 0.86 -26.29
C ALA A 367 -1.90 -0.40 -27.08
N SER A 368 -1.06 -1.46 -27.05
CA SER A 368 -1.35 -2.71 -27.71
C SER A 368 -2.54 -3.46 -27.09
N ALA A 369 -2.70 -3.37 -25.76
CA ALA A 369 -3.81 -3.96 -25.04
C ALA A 369 -5.05 -3.04 -25.07
N ILE A 370 -4.88 -1.75 -24.73
CA ILE A 370 -5.99 -0.79 -24.60
C ILE A 370 -6.82 -0.71 -25.89
N LYS A 371 -6.19 -0.69 -27.06
CA LYS A 371 -6.87 -0.66 -28.38
C LYS A 371 -7.74 -1.89 -28.67
N LYS A 372 -7.51 -3.00 -27.99
CA LYS A 372 -8.25 -4.26 -28.17
C LYS A 372 -9.39 -4.44 -27.16
N VAL A 373 -9.52 -3.55 -26.18
CA VAL A 373 -10.58 -3.66 -25.18
C VAL A 373 -11.94 -3.42 -25.83
N VAL A 374 -12.86 -4.37 -25.65
CA VAL A 374 -14.22 -4.30 -26.22
C VAL A 374 -15.30 -4.07 -25.16
N CYS A 375 -14.97 -4.26 -23.88
CA CYS A 375 -15.90 -4.06 -22.78
C CYS A 375 -15.94 -2.59 -22.32
N PRO A 376 -17.00 -2.16 -21.59
CA PRO A 376 -17.04 -0.86 -20.95
C PRO A 376 -15.86 -0.64 -19.98
N VAL A 377 -15.32 0.57 -19.96
CA VAL A 377 -14.21 0.98 -19.11
C VAL A 377 -14.60 2.23 -18.31
N MET A 378 -14.47 2.17 -17.00
CA MET A 378 -14.38 3.34 -16.15
C MET A 378 -12.92 3.56 -15.80
N ALA A 379 -12.32 4.64 -16.28
CA ALA A 379 -10.95 5.01 -15.93
C ALA A 379 -10.96 6.32 -15.14
N ILE A 380 -10.41 6.28 -13.94
CA ILE A 380 -10.43 7.40 -13.03
C ILE A 380 -9.03 7.67 -12.46
N ASN A 381 -8.74 8.94 -12.17
CA ASN A 381 -7.47 9.34 -11.56
C ASN A 381 -7.65 10.54 -10.63
N GLY A 382 -6.76 10.73 -9.68
CA GLY A 382 -6.66 11.94 -8.88
C GLY A 382 -5.88 13.03 -9.59
N GLU A 383 -6.35 14.27 -9.52
CA GLU A 383 -5.66 15.45 -10.11
C GLU A 383 -4.25 15.65 -9.49
N LYS A 384 -4.11 15.35 -8.19
CA LYS A 384 -2.86 15.49 -7.44
C LYS A 384 -2.03 14.21 -7.38
N ASP A 385 -2.31 13.25 -8.26
CA ASP A 385 -1.54 12.01 -8.35
C ASP A 385 -0.11 12.30 -8.82
N LYS A 386 0.87 12.10 -7.95
CA LYS A 386 2.31 12.25 -8.25
C LYS A 386 2.98 10.95 -8.68
N GLN A 387 2.28 9.82 -8.65
CA GLN A 387 2.82 8.53 -9.04
C GLN A 387 2.44 8.18 -10.48
N VAL A 388 1.16 8.34 -10.84
CA VAL A 388 0.63 8.12 -12.19
C VAL A 388 -0.04 9.42 -12.66
N ASP A 389 0.71 10.26 -13.37
CA ASP A 389 0.25 11.57 -13.81
C ASP A 389 -1.08 11.48 -14.57
N ALA A 390 -2.12 12.11 -14.02
CA ALA A 390 -3.48 12.06 -14.56
C ALA A 390 -3.56 12.58 -16.00
N ALA A 391 -2.92 13.70 -16.30
CA ALA A 391 -3.02 14.34 -17.61
C ALA A 391 -2.45 13.44 -18.73
N ILE A 392 -1.31 12.80 -18.46
CA ILE A 392 -0.66 11.92 -19.44
C ILE A 392 -1.49 10.65 -19.65
N ASN A 393 -1.93 10.00 -18.58
CA ASN A 393 -2.59 8.71 -18.66
C ASN A 393 -4.04 8.83 -19.15
N MET A 394 -4.81 9.83 -18.69
CA MET A 394 -6.18 10.05 -19.14
C MET A 394 -6.22 10.47 -20.63
N SER A 395 -5.28 11.34 -21.07
CA SER A 395 -5.16 11.69 -22.50
C SER A 395 -4.76 10.48 -23.37
N ALA A 396 -3.94 9.56 -22.85
CA ALA A 396 -3.63 8.32 -23.58
C ALA A 396 -4.86 7.42 -23.69
N LEU A 397 -5.63 7.24 -22.62
CA LEU A 397 -6.86 6.44 -22.63
C LEU A 397 -7.91 7.02 -23.59
N GLU A 398 -8.12 8.33 -23.60
CA GLU A 398 -9.06 9.00 -24.51
C GLU A 398 -8.74 8.72 -25.98
N LYS A 399 -7.44 8.63 -26.32
CA LYS A 399 -6.98 8.37 -27.69
C LYS A 399 -6.97 6.90 -28.07
N LEU A 400 -6.78 6.02 -27.10
CA LEU A 400 -6.50 4.59 -27.35
C LEU A 400 -7.75 3.71 -27.20
N LEU A 401 -8.68 4.06 -26.30
CA LEU A 401 -9.90 3.29 -26.12
C LEU A 401 -10.76 3.32 -27.38
N PRO A 402 -11.33 2.17 -27.81
CA PRO A 402 -12.22 2.12 -28.94
C PRO A 402 -13.46 2.99 -28.73
N GLN A 403 -13.89 3.73 -29.76
CA GLN A 403 -15.01 4.67 -29.69
C GLN A 403 -16.41 4.01 -29.62
N ASN A 404 -16.47 2.69 -29.54
CA ASN A 404 -17.69 1.89 -29.56
C ASN A 404 -18.19 1.50 -28.15
N GLY A 405 -17.48 1.91 -27.09
CA GLY A 405 -17.75 1.51 -25.72
C GLY A 405 -18.44 2.61 -24.90
N ASN A 406 -19.19 2.20 -23.89
CA ASN A 406 -19.67 3.10 -22.84
C ASN A 406 -18.52 3.35 -21.85
N HIS A 407 -17.50 4.10 -22.30
CA HIS A 407 -16.36 4.45 -21.46
C HIS A 407 -16.65 5.71 -20.66
N LEU A 408 -16.22 5.72 -19.40
CA LEU A 408 -16.24 6.87 -18.50
C LEU A 408 -14.81 7.21 -18.10
N LEU A 409 -14.35 8.40 -18.47
CA LEU A 409 -13.07 8.93 -18.03
C LEU A 409 -13.32 10.12 -17.11
N LYS A 410 -12.79 10.07 -15.87
CA LYS A 410 -12.99 11.15 -14.88
C LYS A 410 -11.71 11.38 -14.08
N THR A 411 -11.32 12.65 -13.95
CA THR A 411 -10.28 13.10 -13.01
C THR A 411 -10.94 13.78 -11.83
N TYR A 412 -10.57 13.38 -10.60
CA TYR A 412 -11.10 13.95 -9.37
C TYR A 412 -10.19 15.04 -8.85
N THR A 413 -10.73 16.25 -8.70
CA THR A 413 -9.98 17.38 -8.17
C THR A 413 -9.59 17.17 -6.72
N GLY A 414 -8.36 17.50 -6.38
CA GLY A 414 -7.85 17.45 -5.01
C GLY A 414 -7.49 16.08 -4.48
N LEU A 415 -7.67 15.00 -5.27
CA LEU A 415 -7.35 13.64 -4.85
C LEU A 415 -5.95 13.20 -5.30
N ASN A 416 -5.30 12.38 -4.46
CA ASN A 416 -3.99 11.76 -4.72
C ASN A 416 -4.11 10.40 -5.43
N HIS A 417 -3.01 9.65 -5.50
CA HIS A 417 -2.94 8.33 -6.13
C HIS A 417 -3.85 7.27 -5.46
N LEU A 418 -4.08 7.37 -4.15
CA LEU A 418 -4.99 6.50 -3.41
C LEU A 418 -6.44 7.02 -3.37
N PHE A 419 -6.74 8.07 -4.12
CA PHE A 419 -8.05 8.75 -4.12
C PHE A 419 -8.43 9.32 -2.75
N GLN A 420 -7.46 9.81 -2.00
CA GLN A 420 -7.65 10.54 -0.76
C GLN A 420 -7.64 12.05 -1.03
N HIS A 421 -8.46 12.83 -0.32
CA HIS A 421 -8.30 14.27 -0.27
C HIS A 421 -6.95 14.63 0.36
N CYS A 422 -6.17 15.42 -0.34
CA CYS A 422 -4.79 15.72 0.06
C CYS A 422 -4.42 17.19 -0.19
N SER A 423 -3.34 17.64 0.44
CA SER A 423 -2.82 18.99 0.24
C SER A 423 -1.88 19.04 -0.96
N SER A 424 -0.88 18.19 -1.02
CA SER A 424 0.17 18.21 -2.04
C SER A 424 0.15 16.99 -2.98
N GLY A 425 -0.50 15.90 -2.60
CA GLY A 425 -0.46 14.61 -3.29
C GLY A 425 0.83 13.83 -3.09
N ASP A 426 1.68 14.28 -2.16
CA ASP A 426 2.93 13.61 -1.82
C ASP A 426 2.65 12.30 -1.08
N VAL A 427 3.44 11.25 -1.39
CA VAL A 427 3.34 9.93 -0.74
C VAL A 427 3.51 10.05 0.78
N ASN A 428 4.30 11.01 1.25
CA ASN A 428 4.51 11.24 2.69
C ASN A 428 3.25 11.72 3.43
N GLU A 429 2.23 12.22 2.71
CA GLU A 429 0.95 12.59 3.32
C GLU A 429 0.06 11.38 3.64
N TYR A 430 0.21 10.26 2.93
CA TYR A 430 -0.71 9.10 3.02
C TYR A 430 -0.86 8.60 4.45
N ALA A 431 0.25 8.45 5.17
CA ALA A 431 0.21 8.00 6.56
C ALA A 431 -0.60 8.93 7.49
N GLN A 432 -0.67 10.22 7.18
CA GLN A 432 -1.30 11.25 8.01
C GLN A 432 -2.77 11.49 7.65
N ILE A 433 -3.17 11.22 6.41
CA ILE A 433 -4.56 11.35 5.95
C ILE A 433 -5.39 10.26 6.63
N GLU A 434 -6.54 10.62 7.22
CA GLU A 434 -7.45 9.65 7.85
C GLU A 434 -8.27 8.88 6.81
N GLU A 435 -8.69 9.56 5.75
CA GLU A 435 -9.48 8.99 4.66
C GLU A 435 -8.67 7.94 3.89
N THR A 436 -9.27 6.79 3.63
CA THR A 436 -8.65 5.73 2.81
C THR A 436 -9.01 5.88 1.34
N ILE A 437 -10.28 6.11 1.02
CA ILE A 437 -10.78 6.42 -0.32
C ILE A 437 -11.90 7.45 -0.18
N SER A 438 -11.94 8.45 -1.06
CA SER A 438 -13.04 9.41 -1.13
C SER A 438 -14.39 8.71 -1.31
N PRO A 439 -15.41 9.03 -0.49
CA PRO A 439 -16.76 8.50 -0.66
C PRO A 439 -17.34 8.73 -2.06
N GLU A 440 -17.06 9.88 -2.68
CA GLU A 440 -17.51 10.19 -4.04
C GLU A 440 -17.00 9.17 -5.06
N VAL A 441 -15.73 8.76 -4.94
CA VAL A 441 -15.12 7.77 -5.84
C VAL A 441 -15.81 6.41 -5.69
N MET A 442 -16.04 5.97 -4.45
CA MET A 442 -16.71 4.69 -4.18
C MET A 442 -18.16 4.69 -4.71
N GLU A 443 -18.87 5.79 -4.51
CA GLU A 443 -20.24 5.96 -5.01
C GLU A 443 -20.30 5.91 -6.53
N ASP A 444 -19.43 6.63 -7.22
CA ASP A 444 -19.38 6.65 -8.67
C ASP A 444 -19.06 5.27 -9.26
N ILE A 445 -18.11 4.54 -8.66
CA ILE A 445 -17.80 3.16 -9.07
C ILE A 445 -19.01 2.26 -8.93
N ALA A 446 -19.66 2.25 -7.76
CA ALA A 446 -20.81 1.39 -7.52
C ALA A 446 -21.99 1.74 -8.44
N ARG A 447 -22.26 3.02 -8.63
CA ARG A 447 -23.31 3.52 -9.52
C ARG A 447 -23.05 3.11 -10.96
N TRP A 448 -21.81 3.27 -11.43
CA TRP A 448 -21.43 2.93 -12.79
C TRP A 448 -21.58 1.41 -13.05
N ILE A 449 -21.07 0.55 -12.15
CA ILE A 449 -21.21 -0.91 -12.29
C ILE A 449 -22.68 -1.34 -12.31
N ASN A 450 -23.51 -0.78 -11.42
CA ASN A 450 -24.94 -1.13 -11.34
C ASN A 450 -25.75 -0.66 -12.58
N ASN A 451 -25.26 0.34 -13.30
CA ASN A 451 -25.88 0.86 -14.52
C ASN A 451 -25.38 0.16 -15.80
N LEU A 452 -24.42 -0.73 -15.74
CA LEU A 452 -23.99 -1.52 -16.91
C LEU A 452 -25.15 -2.46 -17.35
N LYS A 453 -25.58 -2.30 -18.58
CA LYS A 453 -26.65 -3.13 -19.18
C LYS A 453 -26.16 -4.51 -19.60
#